data_239b53b5e15cf2bd0e2bf00ae9395801
#
_entry.id   239b53b5e15cf2bd0e2bf00ae9395801
#
_cell.length_a   1.000
_cell.length_b   1.000
_cell.length_c   1.000
_cell.angle_alpha   90.00
_cell.angle_beta   90.00
_cell.angle_gamma   90.00
#
_symmetry.space_group_name_H-M   'P 1'
#
loop_
_entity.id
_entity.type
_entity.pdbx_description
1 polymer ?
#
loop_
_entity_poly.entity_id
_entity_poly.type
_entity_poly.pdbx_seq_one_letter_code
_entity_poly.pdbx_strand_id
1 'polypeptide(L)'
;MTSREIVKRAVLFQGPERIPYDLPEPYGTDFLHVGPDPDPDWKPNIQTETKWEDEFGCIWERLPGDITMGQVKFHPLHDYSDWSKVRFPDYEKKERYITAKKKIEENKDEKFVLAYIPFSLIHRLEYLRGHEAAWTDPYLYPEQLDKLLDKLCEIAMICIERFSEIGVDGICSADDWGFQDRLMVKPEIWYKVWKEKYKKVYSFAKSKGILTFLHSCGYIVDILDGLIEGNLNVIQMDQQENMGLEYLSRNFGGRICFWCPVDIQNTMVKGTIEDVKNYAKKLINYFGKFNGGFIAKWYPAPLAVKHSEEKIKVMSETFIEYGKTFYSRQSSTFTS
;
A
#
# COMPACT_ATOMS: atom_id res chain seq x y z
N MET A 1 -23.95 -9.01 3.04
CA MET A 1 -22.99 -8.45 2.03
C MET A 1 -21.82 -9.40 1.83
N THR A 2 -21.28 -9.49 0.59
CA THR A 2 -20.02 -10.22 0.35
C THR A 2 -18.82 -9.41 0.87
N SER A 3 -17.68 -10.06 1.07
CA SER A 3 -16.42 -9.37 1.45
C SER A 3 -16.06 -8.24 0.47
N ARG A 4 -16.25 -8.47 -0.83
CA ARG A 4 -16.06 -7.46 -1.89
C ARG A 4 -16.94 -6.22 -1.68
N GLU A 5 -18.22 -6.42 -1.39
CA GLU A 5 -19.17 -5.31 -1.15
C GLU A 5 -18.81 -4.55 0.14
N ILE A 6 -18.43 -5.26 1.21
CA ILE A 6 -18.06 -4.66 2.48
C ILE A 6 -16.85 -3.74 2.30
N VAL A 7 -15.81 -4.21 1.61
CA VAL A 7 -14.62 -3.39 1.33
C VAL A 7 -14.98 -2.19 0.46
N LYS A 8 -15.70 -2.40 -0.67
CA LYS A 8 -16.10 -1.28 -1.55
C LYS A 8 -16.89 -0.22 -0.81
N ARG A 9 -17.87 -0.63 -0.01
CA ARG A 9 -18.69 0.31 0.76
C ARG A 9 -17.87 1.05 1.82
N ALA A 10 -16.95 0.38 2.50
CA ALA A 10 -16.07 1.03 3.46
C ALA A 10 -15.18 2.09 2.80
N VAL A 11 -14.58 1.76 1.67
CA VAL A 11 -13.69 2.66 0.92
C VAL A 11 -14.45 3.85 0.33
N LEU A 12 -15.70 3.64 -0.10
CA LEU A 12 -16.54 4.68 -0.73
C LEU A 12 -17.50 5.37 0.24
N PHE A 13 -17.38 5.14 1.55
CA PHE A 13 -18.22 5.75 2.60
C PHE A 13 -19.74 5.49 2.40
N GLN A 14 -20.09 4.26 1.99
CA GLN A 14 -21.47 3.87 1.64
C GLN A 14 -22.14 2.94 2.65
N GLY A 15 -21.68 2.93 3.90
CA GLY A 15 -22.27 2.15 4.99
C GLY A 15 -22.09 0.64 4.82
N PRO A 16 -20.90 0.10 5.07
CA PRO A 16 -20.72 -1.35 5.15
C PRO A 16 -21.46 -1.89 6.38
N GLU A 17 -21.83 -3.17 6.37
CA GLU A 17 -22.48 -3.78 7.54
C GLU A 17 -21.54 -4.01 8.72
N ARG A 18 -20.23 -4.08 8.47
CA ARG A 18 -19.17 -4.23 9.46
C ARG A 18 -17.88 -3.56 8.98
N ILE A 19 -16.91 -3.42 9.86
CA ILE A 19 -15.55 -3.05 9.48
C ILE A 19 -14.91 -4.18 8.65
N PRO A 20 -14.39 -3.90 7.44
CA PRO A 20 -13.57 -4.86 6.70
C PRO A 20 -12.22 -5.06 7.36
N TYR A 21 -11.62 -6.22 7.12
CA TYR A 21 -10.33 -6.56 7.72
C TYR A 21 -9.43 -7.39 6.78
N ASP A 22 -8.13 -7.28 7.02
CA ASP A 22 -7.07 -8.10 6.47
C ASP A 22 -6.21 -8.60 7.63
N LEU A 23 -6.56 -9.77 8.16
CA LEU A 23 -6.00 -10.34 9.39
C LEU A 23 -5.31 -11.68 9.09
N PRO A 24 -4.42 -12.17 9.98
CA PRO A 24 -3.74 -13.45 9.76
C PRO A 24 -4.69 -14.63 9.99
N GLU A 25 -4.30 -15.80 9.49
CA GLU A 25 -4.99 -17.04 9.86
C GLU A 25 -4.91 -17.28 11.39
N PRO A 26 -5.96 -17.79 12.03
CA PRO A 26 -7.23 -18.27 11.46
C PRO A 26 -8.33 -17.21 11.32
N TYR A 27 -8.03 -15.91 11.52
CA TYR A 27 -9.02 -14.84 11.56
C TYR A 27 -9.55 -14.45 10.17
N GLY A 28 -8.76 -14.69 9.12
CA GLY A 28 -9.13 -14.51 7.74
C GLY A 28 -9.02 -13.08 7.22
N THR A 29 -9.37 -12.91 5.95
CA THR A 29 -9.24 -11.63 5.21
C THR A 29 -10.39 -11.44 4.24
N ASP A 30 -10.84 -10.19 4.08
CA ASP A 30 -11.81 -9.78 3.05
C ASP A 30 -11.15 -9.60 1.67
N PHE A 31 -9.84 -9.80 1.56
CA PHE A 31 -9.06 -9.56 0.36
C PHE A 31 -8.57 -10.85 -0.30
N LEU A 32 -8.52 -10.83 -1.64
CA LEU A 32 -7.75 -11.74 -2.46
C LEU A 32 -6.59 -10.93 -3.07
N HIS A 33 -5.39 -11.19 -2.57
CA HIS A 33 -4.19 -10.52 -3.07
C HIS A 33 -3.65 -11.22 -4.32
N VAL A 34 -3.42 -10.44 -5.37
CA VAL A 34 -2.84 -10.88 -6.64
C VAL A 34 -1.71 -9.95 -7.08
N GLY A 35 -0.92 -10.38 -8.03
CA GLY A 35 0.15 -9.58 -8.64
C GLY A 35 0.51 -10.17 -10.00
N PRO A 36 1.33 -9.47 -10.80
CA PRO A 36 1.82 -10.02 -12.05
C PRO A 36 2.83 -11.15 -11.78
N ASP A 37 2.77 -12.19 -12.57
CA ASP A 37 3.80 -13.21 -12.62
C ASP A 37 5.12 -12.61 -13.19
N PRO A 38 6.29 -13.20 -12.92
CA PRO A 38 7.53 -12.82 -13.59
C PRO A 38 7.42 -12.87 -15.12
N ASP A 39 8.20 -12.04 -15.79
CA ASP A 39 8.28 -12.07 -17.25
C ASP A 39 8.78 -13.45 -17.72
N PRO A 40 8.00 -14.19 -18.54
CA PRO A 40 8.34 -15.56 -18.94
C PRO A 40 9.64 -15.65 -19.77
N ASP A 41 10.01 -14.58 -20.44
CA ASP A 41 11.20 -14.52 -21.29
C ASP A 41 12.44 -13.98 -20.57
N TRP A 42 12.28 -13.55 -19.29
CA TRP A 42 13.38 -13.06 -18.50
C TRP A 42 13.88 -14.10 -17.49
N LYS A 43 15.21 -14.15 -17.36
CA LYS A 43 15.86 -14.96 -16.33
C LYS A 43 16.94 -14.09 -15.66
N PRO A 44 16.99 -14.11 -14.32
CA PRO A 44 18.04 -13.39 -13.60
C PRO A 44 19.42 -13.98 -13.91
N ASN A 45 20.42 -13.12 -14.03
CA ASN A 45 21.81 -13.56 -14.14
C ASN A 45 22.34 -14.06 -12.79
N ILE A 46 21.76 -13.57 -11.69
CA ILE A 46 22.12 -13.93 -10.33
C ILE A 46 20.85 -14.29 -9.57
N GLN A 47 20.82 -15.48 -8.98
CA GLN A 47 19.72 -15.95 -8.13
C GLN A 47 20.24 -16.90 -7.07
N THR A 48 20.49 -16.35 -5.87
CA THR A 48 20.86 -17.11 -4.67
C THR A 48 19.96 -16.71 -3.50
N GLU A 49 20.10 -17.36 -2.36
CA GLU A 49 19.37 -17.03 -1.14
C GLU A 49 19.64 -15.59 -0.66
N THR A 50 20.88 -15.14 -0.79
CA THR A 50 21.34 -13.84 -0.26
C THR A 50 21.61 -12.78 -1.32
N LYS A 51 21.57 -13.14 -2.62
CA LYS A 51 21.83 -12.21 -3.72
C LYS A 51 21.01 -12.58 -4.95
N TRP A 52 20.30 -11.61 -5.52
CA TRP A 52 19.49 -11.81 -6.73
C TRP A 52 19.39 -10.55 -7.58
N GLU A 53 19.07 -10.73 -8.85
CA GLU A 53 18.75 -9.67 -9.80
C GLU A 53 17.23 -9.54 -9.92
N ASP A 54 16.69 -8.31 -9.94
CA ASP A 54 15.29 -8.06 -10.27
C ASP A 54 15.10 -7.79 -11.77
N GLU A 55 13.86 -7.76 -12.24
CA GLU A 55 13.54 -7.56 -13.65
C GLU A 55 13.96 -6.19 -14.20
N PHE A 56 14.26 -5.22 -13.37
CA PHE A 56 14.79 -3.92 -13.76
C PHE A 56 16.34 -3.92 -13.85
N GLY A 57 16.97 -5.03 -13.48
CA GLY A 57 18.43 -5.19 -13.48
C GLY A 57 19.11 -4.69 -12.20
N CYS A 58 18.34 -4.39 -11.15
CA CYS A 58 18.90 -4.07 -9.84
C CYS A 58 19.42 -5.36 -9.17
N ILE A 59 20.61 -5.32 -8.57
CA ILE A 59 21.13 -6.45 -7.81
C ILE A 59 20.90 -6.19 -6.32
N TRP A 60 20.20 -7.12 -5.70
CA TRP A 60 19.83 -7.11 -4.31
C TRP A 60 20.71 -8.03 -3.48
N GLU A 61 20.99 -7.63 -2.25
CA GLU A 61 21.71 -8.46 -1.28
C GLU A 61 21.04 -8.37 0.10
N ARG A 62 21.05 -9.49 0.84
CA ARG A 62 20.65 -9.56 2.24
C ARG A 62 21.60 -10.46 3.02
N LEU A 63 21.63 -10.32 4.34
CA LEU A 63 22.41 -11.19 5.19
C LEU A 63 21.77 -12.60 5.25
N PRO A 64 22.57 -13.66 5.45
CA PRO A 64 22.03 -14.99 5.69
C PRO A 64 21.05 -15.01 6.88
N GLY A 65 19.87 -15.59 6.68
CA GLY A 65 18.80 -15.63 7.70
C GLY A 65 18.03 -14.31 7.89
N ASP A 66 18.33 -13.25 7.14
CA ASP A 66 17.56 -12.02 7.11
C ASP A 66 16.22 -12.27 6.40
N ILE A 67 15.11 -11.91 7.09
CA ILE A 67 13.74 -12.06 6.58
C ILE A 67 13.24 -10.80 5.86
N THR A 68 14.05 -9.75 5.79
CA THR A 68 13.70 -8.52 5.08
C THR A 68 13.91 -8.66 3.57
N MET A 69 13.47 -7.67 2.81
CA MET A 69 13.69 -7.64 1.37
C MET A 69 15.15 -7.36 0.97
N GLY A 70 16.04 -7.09 1.94
CA GLY A 70 17.45 -6.76 1.66
C GLY A 70 17.65 -5.33 1.15
N GLN A 71 18.78 -5.10 0.49
CA GLN A 71 19.19 -3.80 -0.04
C GLN A 71 19.71 -3.93 -1.47
N VAL A 72 19.42 -2.94 -2.30
CA VAL A 72 20.03 -2.83 -3.63
C VAL A 72 21.51 -2.45 -3.49
N LYS A 73 22.39 -3.19 -4.14
CA LYS A 73 23.86 -2.98 -4.18
C LYS A 73 24.37 -2.61 -5.56
N PHE A 74 23.60 -2.85 -6.60
CA PHE A 74 23.90 -2.39 -7.96
C PHE A 74 22.67 -1.69 -8.53
N HIS A 75 22.89 -0.47 -9.02
CA HIS A 75 21.92 0.46 -9.56
C HIS A 75 22.14 0.58 -11.08
N PRO A 76 21.27 0.01 -11.93
CA PRO A 76 21.52 -0.03 -13.39
C PRO A 76 21.49 1.34 -14.07
N LEU A 77 20.86 2.34 -13.45
CA LEU A 77 20.82 3.73 -13.94
C LEU A 77 21.66 4.64 -13.04
N HIS A 78 22.88 4.23 -12.69
CA HIS A 78 23.73 5.06 -11.86
C HIS A 78 23.98 6.45 -12.49
N ASP A 79 24.13 6.51 -13.82
CA ASP A 79 24.17 7.75 -14.60
C ASP A 79 23.05 7.76 -15.64
N TYR A 80 22.44 8.91 -15.91
CA TYR A 80 21.38 9.02 -16.93
C TYR A 80 21.87 8.76 -18.36
N SER A 81 23.17 8.84 -18.64
CA SER A 81 23.77 8.39 -19.90
C SER A 81 23.63 6.88 -20.12
N ASP A 82 23.41 6.11 -19.06
CA ASP A 82 23.21 4.66 -19.10
C ASP A 82 21.74 4.25 -19.38
N TRP A 83 20.86 5.19 -19.71
CA TRP A 83 19.44 4.93 -19.99
C TRP A 83 19.18 3.75 -20.93
N SER A 84 19.99 3.66 -21.99
CA SER A 84 19.86 2.56 -22.96
C SER A 84 20.26 1.18 -22.42
N LYS A 85 20.92 1.12 -21.26
CA LYS A 85 21.33 -0.11 -20.60
C LYS A 85 20.30 -0.58 -19.56
N VAL A 86 19.34 0.28 -19.20
CA VAL A 86 18.30 -0.08 -18.24
C VAL A 86 17.24 -0.93 -18.92
N ARG A 87 16.94 -2.06 -18.32
CA ARG A 87 15.80 -2.87 -18.70
C ARG A 87 14.54 -2.30 -18.03
N PHE A 88 13.52 -2.07 -18.85
CA PHE A 88 12.17 -1.82 -18.37
C PHE A 88 11.33 -3.06 -18.66
N PRO A 89 10.79 -3.75 -17.62
CA PRO A 89 10.00 -4.97 -17.81
C PRO A 89 8.77 -4.73 -18.67
N ASP A 90 8.46 -5.70 -19.53
CA ASP A 90 7.27 -5.67 -20.38
C ASP A 90 6.06 -6.23 -19.64
N TYR A 91 5.15 -5.35 -19.23
CA TYR A 91 3.89 -5.70 -18.58
C TYR A 91 2.71 -5.85 -19.56
N GLU A 92 2.94 -5.72 -20.88
CA GLU A 92 1.92 -6.01 -21.92
C GLU A 92 1.65 -7.51 -22.06
N LYS A 93 2.61 -8.36 -21.72
CA LYS A 93 2.53 -9.81 -21.85
C LYS A 93 1.41 -10.40 -21.01
N LYS A 94 0.41 -11.00 -21.64
CA LYS A 94 -0.77 -11.60 -20.99
C LYS A 94 -0.42 -12.77 -20.08
N GLU A 95 0.67 -13.44 -20.37
CA GLU A 95 1.22 -14.56 -19.61
C GLU A 95 1.52 -14.16 -18.14
N ARG A 96 1.84 -12.91 -17.91
CA ARG A 96 2.11 -12.35 -16.55
C ARG A 96 0.86 -12.30 -15.66
N TYR A 97 -0.32 -12.57 -16.18
CA TYR A 97 -1.58 -12.44 -15.47
C TYR A 97 -2.35 -13.76 -15.34
N ILE A 98 -1.75 -14.88 -15.80
CA ILE A 98 -2.39 -16.20 -15.77
C ILE A 98 -2.71 -16.65 -14.34
N THR A 99 -1.74 -16.54 -13.43
CA THR A 99 -1.93 -16.93 -12.02
C THR A 99 -2.97 -16.05 -11.32
N ALA A 100 -2.93 -14.75 -11.57
CA ALA A 100 -3.92 -13.81 -11.03
C ALA A 100 -5.33 -14.12 -11.54
N LYS A 101 -5.50 -14.34 -12.85
CA LYS A 101 -6.77 -14.69 -13.48
C LYS A 101 -7.36 -15.95 -12.87
N LYS A 102 -6.55 -17.02 -12.76
CA LYS A 102 -6.97 -18.27 -12.12
C LYS A 102 -7.47 -18.08 -10.70
N LYS A 103 -6.73 -17.33 -9.87
CA LYS A 103 -7.14 -17.01 -8.49
C LYS A 103 -8.46 -16.26 -8.44
N ILE A 104 -8.69 -15.33 -9.38
CA ILE A 104 -9.94 -14.55 -9.48
C ILE A 104 -11.12 -15.46 -9.86
N GLU A 105 -10.93 -16.37 -10.82
CA GLU A 105 -11.95 -17.35 -11.23
C GLU A 105 -12.32 -18.31 -10.08
N GLU A 106 -11.36 -18.62 -9.20
CA GLU A 106 -11.53 -19.50 -8.02
C GLU A 106 -12.05 -18.74 -6.78
N ASN A 107 -12.28 -17.44 -6.84
CA ASN A 107 -12.71 -16.58 -5.72
C ASN A 107 -14.20 -16.78 -5.36
N LYS A 108 -14.53 -17.97 -4.84
CA LYS A 108 -15.91 -18.34 -4.47
C LYS A 108 -16.47 -17.55 -3.28
N ASP A 109 -15.59 -17.06 -2.41
CA ASP A 109 -15.96 -16.27 -1.22
C ASP A 109 -16.24 -14.80 -1.57
N GLU A 110 -16.16 -14.45 -2.85
CA GLU A 110 -16.35 -13.08 -3.36
C GLU A 110 -15.55 -12.04 -2.56
N LYS A 111 -14.26 -12.35 -2.31
CA LYS A 111 -13.34 -11.41 -1.68
C LYS A 111 -13.01 -10.26 -2.63
N PHE A 112 -12.67 -9.10 -2.07
CA PHE A 112 -12.17 -7.95 -2.81
C PHE A 112 -10.82 -8.27 -3.45
N VAL A 113 -10.72 -8.18 -4.77
CA VAL A 113 -9.48 -8.50 -5.49
C VAL A 113 -8.59 -7.28 -5.53
N LEU A 114 -7.48 -7.33 -4.78
CA LEU A 114 -6.47 -6.28 -4.70
C LEU A 114 -5.19 -6.70 -5.42
N ALA A 115 -4.85 -6.00 -6.51
CA ALA A 115 -3.66 -6.27 -7.30
C ALA A 115 -2.49 -5.38 -6.88
N TYR A 116 -1.35 -5.98 -6.51
CA TYR A 116 -0.11 -5.25 -6.32
C TYR A 116 0.53 -4.96 -7.68
N ILE A 117 0.74 -3.69 -7.98
CA ILE A 117 1.32 -3.25 -9.25
C ILE A 117 2.75 -2.72 -9.04
N PRO A 118 3.60 -2.77 -10.06
CA PRO A 118 4.98 -2.27 -9.99
C PRO A 118 5.04 -0.74 -10.03
N PHE A 119 4.10 -0.08 -9.36
CA PHE A 119 4.04 1.37 -9.24
C PHE A 119 4.63 1.80 -7.92
N SER A 120 5.83 2.31 -7.99
CA SER A 120 6.57 2.93 -6.90
C SER A 120 7.45 3.99 -7.53
N LEU A 121 7.30 5.23 -7.14
CA LEU A 121 8.04 6.34 -7.74
C LEU A 121 9.36 6.56 -7.00
N ILE A 122 9.30 6.72 -5.68
CA ILE A 122 10.54 6.99 -4.93
C ILE A 122 11.35 5.73 -4.68
N HIS A 123 10.75 4.61 -4.30
CA HIS A 123 11.49 3.37 -4.11
C HIS A 123 12.13 2.88 -5.41
N ARG A 124 11.39 2.92 -6.54
CA ARG A 124 11.98 2.51 -7.82
C ARG A 124 13.08 3.45 -8.27
N LEU A 125 12.95 4.74 -7.99
CA LEU A 125 14.00 5.72 -8.24
C LEU A 125 15.26 5.39 -7.42
N GLU A 126 15.12 5.09 -6.11
CA GLU A 126 16.21 4.65 -5.25
C GLU A 126 16.88 3.36 -5.75
N TYR A 127 16.08 2.39 -6.21
CA TYR A 127 16.62 1.12 -6.71
C TYR A 127 17.38 1.28 -8.03
N LEU A 128 16.91 2.14 -8.92
CA LEU A 128 17.55 2.38 -10.22
C LEU A 128 18.74 3.31 -10.14
N ARG A 129 18.68 4.35 -9.29
CA ARG A 129 19.63 5.45 -9.23
C ARG A 129 20.59 5.42 -8.05
N GLY A 130 20.18 4.74 -6.98
CA GLY A 130 20.79 4.83 -5.66
C GLY A 130 20.13 5.88 -4.78
N HIS A 131 20.28 5.70 -3.47
CA HIS A 131 19.59 6.50 -2.46
C HIS A 131 19.92 7.99 -2.56
N GLU A 132 21.20 8.37 -2.61
CA GLU A 132 21.61 9.78 -2.69
C GLU A 132 21.09 10.45 -3.96
N ALA A 133 21.18 9.79 -5.11
CA ALA A 133 20.71 10.30 -6.39
C ALA A 133 19.18 10.52 -6.37
N ALA A 134 18.41 9.59 -5.82
CA ALA A 134 16.96 9.70 -5.75
C ALA A 134 16.48 11.00 -5.07
N TRP A 135 17.19 11.44 -4.03
CA TRP A 135 16.84 12.65 -3.27
C TRP A 135 17.46 13.94 -3.82
N THR A 136 18.49 13.87 -4.65
CA THR A 136 19.16 15.02 -5.26
C THR A 136 18.71 15.30 -6.69
N ASP A 137 18.25 14.29 -7.43
CA ASP A 137 17.79 14.40 -8.82
C ASP A 137 16.70 15.47 -9.06
N PRO A 138 15.75 15.71 -8.14
CA PRO A 138 14.78 16.81 -8.28
C PRO A 138 15.39 18.20 -8.49
N TYR A 139 16.62 18.36 -8.02
CA TYR A 139 17.36 19.63 -8.09
C TYR A 139 18.41 19.62 -9.20
N LEU A 140 19.09 18.48 -9.40
CA LEU A 140 20.24 18.39 -10.30
C LEU A 140 19.87 17.94 -11.72
N TYR A 141 18.86 17.06 -11.83
CA TYR A 141 18.46 16.42 -13.09
C TYR A 141 16.94 16.40 -13.29
N PRO A 142 16.22 17.54 -13.12
CA PRO A 142 14.75 17.53 -13.11
C PRO A 142 14.12 17.02 -14.42
N GLU A 143 14.71 17.30 -15.58
CA GLU A 143 14.18 16.84 -16.87
C GLU A 143 14.38 15.33 -17.08
N GLN A 144 15.54 14.78 -16.67
CA GLN A 144 15.82 13.37 -16.76
C GLN A 144 14.96 12.58 -15.77
N LEU A 145 14.80 13.10 -14.57
CA LEU A 145 13.91 12.56 -13.55
C LEU A 145 12.47 12.52 -14.07
N ASP A 146 11.98 13.60 -14.65
CA ASP A 146 10.62 13.67 -15.20
C ASP A 146 10.37 12.58 -16.24
N LYS A 147 11.31 12.36 -17.16
CA LYS A 147 11.25 11.27 -18.16
C LYS A 147 11.23 9.88 -17.52
N LEU A 148 12.03 9.67 -16.46
CA LEU A 148 12.04 8.39 -15.74
C LEU A 148 10.71 8.14 -15.04
N LEU A 149 10.18 9.14 -14.33
CA LEU A 149 8.89 9.05 -13.65
C LEU A 149 7.75 8.83 -14.65
N ASP A 150 7.77 9.47 -15.82
CA ASP A 150 6.79 9.20 -16.87
C ASP A 150 6.86 7.77 -17.37
N LYS A 151 8.06 7.21 -17.55
CA LYS A 151 8.22 5.80 -17.95
C LYS A 151 7.69 4.83 -16.88
N LEU A 152 7.91 5.12 -15.59
CA LEU A 152 7.35 4.33 -14.50
C LEU A 152 5.81 4.42 -14.46
N CYS A 153 5.24 5.59 -14.70
CA CYS A 153 3.80 5.78 -14.82
C CYS A 153 3.21 5.00 -16.02
N GLU A 154 3.88 5.01 -17.17
CA GLU A 154 3.48 4.23 -18.35
C GLU A 154 3.40 2.74 -18.04
N ILE A 155 4.44 2.18 -17.42
CA ILE A 155 4.49 0.78 -16.98
C ILE A 155 3.33 0.46 -16.02
N ALA A 156 3.08 1.32 -15.05
CA ALA A 156 1.98 1.15 -14.11
C ALA A 156 0.62 1.15 -14.82
N MET A 157 0.38 2.07 -15.76
CA MET A 157 -0.88 2.14 -16.51
C MET A 157 -1.11 0.92 -17.40
N ILE A 158 -0.05 0.39 -18.03
CA ILE A 158 -0.11 -0.86 -18.77
C ILE A 158 -0.55 -2.01 -17.84
N CYS A 159 0.08 -2.12 -16.68
CA CYS A 159 -0.26 -3.14 -15.69
C CYS A 159 -1.72 -3.01 -15.21
N ILE A 160 -2.20 -1.78 -14.96
CA ILE A 160 -3.59 -1.50 -14.59
C ILE A 160 -4.55 -1.92 -15.71
N GLU A 161 -4.23 -1.61 -16.97
CA GLU A 161 -5.04 -2.03 -18.12
C GLU A 161 -5.22 -3.55 -18.14
N ARG A 162 -4.12 -4.30 -18.03
CA ARG A 162 -4.15 -5.77 -18.02
C ARG A 162 -4.95 -6.33 -16.84
N PHE A 163 -4.79 -5.76 -15.63
CA PHE A 163 -5.57 -6.16 -14.48
C PHE A 163 -7.05 -5.81 -14.62
N SER A 164 -7.39 -4.71 -15.31
CA SER A 164 -8.79 -4.35 -15.60
C SER A 164 -9.50 -5.40 -16.45
N GLU A 165 -8.78 -6.00 -17.40
CA GLU A 165 -9.31 -7.04 -18.30
C GLU A 165 -9.67 -8.35 -17.57
N ILE A 166 -9.05 -8.63 -16.43
CA ILE A 166 -9.29 -9.84 -15.62
C ILE A 166 -10.14 -9.60 -14.37
N GLY A 167 -10.60 -8.36 -14.16
CA GLY A 167 -11.62 -8.04 -13.16
C GLY A 167 -11.13 -7.82 -11.74
N VAL A 168 -10.03 -7.09 -11.55
CA VAL A 168 -9.61 -6.64 -10.20
C VAL A 168 -10.49 -5.51 -9.69
N ASP A 169 -10.66 -5.42 -8.37
CA ASP A 169 -11.43 -4.37 -7.72
C ASP A 169 -10.58 -3.15 -7.32
N GLY A 170 -9.32 -3.39 -7.02
CA GLY A 170 -8.37 -2.35 -6.62
C GLY A 170 -6.95 -2.66 -7.03
N ILE A 171 -6.13 -1.60 -7.08
CA ILE A 171 -4.67 -1.70 -7.23
C ILE A 171 -3.99 -1.17 -5.99
N CYS A 172 -2.86 -1.76 -5.60
CA CYS A 172 -2.02 -1.32 -4.49
C CYS A 172 -0.60 -1.02 -4.97
N SER A 173 -0.07 0.09 -4.50
CA SER A 173 1.30 0.54 -4.70
C SER A 173 1.97 0.86 -3.36
N ALA A 174 3.28 1.08 -3.34
CA ALA A 174 4.02 1.38 -2.13
C ALA A 174 5.14 2.40 -2.39
N ASP A 175 5.16 3.45 -1.57
CA ASP A 175 6.21 4.47 -1.57
C ASP A 175 6.33 5.09 -0.16
N ASP A 176 7.47 4.93 0.50
CA ASP A 176 7.69 5.48 1.84
C ASP A 176 8.20 6.92 1.75
N TRP A 177 7.34 7.85 2.17
CA TRP A 177 7.62 9.28 2.08
C TRP A 177 8.04 9.93 3.39
N GLY A 178 7.85 9.23 4.52
CA GLY A 178 7.99 9.84 5.84
C GLY A 178 9.12 9.29 6.70
N PHE A 179 9.83 10.18 7.39
CA PHE A 179 10.53 9.87 8.62
C PHE A 179 9.53 9.72 9.77
N GLN A 180 10.01 9.66 11.01
CA GLN A 180 9.13 9.52 12.17
C GLN A 180 8.27 10.77 12.42
N ASP A 181 8.76 11.95 12.08
CA ASP A 181 8.20 13.27 12.44
C ASP A 181 8.03 14.24 11.27
N ARG A 182 8.45 13.89 10.06
CA ARG A 182 8.39 14.75 8.86
C ARG A 182 8.52 13.95 7.57
N LEU A 183 8.24 14.60 6.44
CA LEU A 183 8.57 14.06 5.12
C LEU A 183 10.08 13.94 4.89
N MET A 184 10.47 13.00 4.03
CA MET A 184 11.85 12.85 3.55
C MET A 184 12.26 13.95 2.58
N VAL A 185 11.30 14.65 1.98
CA VAL A 185 11.50 15.74 1.03
C VAL A 185 10.64 16.94 1.44
N LYS A 186 11.03 18.15 1.04
CA LYS A 186 10.19 19.34 1.27
C LYS A 186 8.85 19.17 0.57
N PRO A 187 7.71 19.51 1.22
CA PRO A 187 6.38 19.38 0.62
C PRO A 187 6.28 20.03 -0.76
N GLU A 188 6.84 21.22 -0.94
CA GLU A 188 6.79 21.97 -2.21
C GLU A 188 7.45 21.17 -3.35
N ILE A 189 8.53 20.44 -3.06
CA ILE A 189 9.22 19.60 -4.05
C ILE A 189 8.37 18.38 -4.38
N TRP A 190 7.75 17.75 -3.37
CA TRP A 190 6.84 16.64 -3.60
C TRP A 190 5.67 17.06 -4.52
N TYR A 191 5.03 18.20 -4.22
CA TYR A 191 3.93 18.72 -5.03
C TYR A 191 4.37 19.06 -6.45
N LYS A 192 5.58 19.59 -6.64
CA LYS A 192 6.13 19.94 -7.94
C LYS A 192 6.49 18.73 -8.81
N VAL A 193 7.04 17.68 -8.21
CA VAL A 193 7.66 16.56 -8.94
C VAL A 193 6.74 15.35 -9.01
N TRP A 194 6.11 14.94 -7.91
CA TRP A 194 5.43 13.64 -7.82
C TRP A 194 3.91 13.70 -7.85
N LYS A 195 3.28 14.78 -7.38
CA LYS A 195 1.81 14.88 -7.30
C LYS A 195 1.12 14.52 -8.62
N GLU A 196 1.52 15.14 -9.72
CA GLU A 196 0.86 14.91 -11.02
C GLU A 196 1.14 13.50 -11.58
N LYS A 197 2.23 12.86 -11.18
CA LYS A 197 2.53 11.46 -11.55
C LYS A 197 1.56 10.50 -10.85
N TYR A 198 1.34 10.64 -9.54
CA TYR A 198 0.31 9.90 -8.83
C TYR A 198 -1.08 10.13 -9.42
N LYS A 199 -1.45 11.39 -9.64
CA LYS A 199 -2.74 11.77 -10.23
C LYS A 199 -2.95 11.13 -11.60
N LYS A 200 -1.92 11.11 -12.47
CA LYS A 200 -1.97 10.48 -13.79
C LYS A 200 -2.35 8.99 -13.67
N VAL A 201 -1.64 8.24 -12.84
CA VAL A 201 -1.86 6.79 -12.67
C VAL A 201 -3.18 6.49 -11.97
N TYR A 202 -3.50 7.18 -10.88
CA TYR A 202 -4.73 6.92 -10.13
C TYR A 202 -5.99 7.39 -10.86
N SER A 203 -5.91 8.47 -11.66
CA SER A 203 -7.01 8.87 -12.54
C SER A 203 -7.26 7.82 -13.64
N PHE A 204 -6.19 7.20 -14.15
CA PHE A 204 -6.31 6.11 -15.10
C PHE A 204 -7.00 4.89 -14.46
N ALA A 205 -6.58 4.46 -13.26
CA ALA A 205 -7.25 3.39 -12.51
C ALA A 205 -8.75 3.70 -12.27
N LYS A 206 -9.05 4.94 -11.85
CA LYS A 206 -10.43 5.40 -11.66
C LYS A 206 -11.26 5.34 -12.95
N SER A 207 -10.68 5.66 -14.11
CA SER A 207 -11.37 5.56 -15.41
C SER A 207 -11.76 4.12 -15.77
N LYS A 208 -11.07 3.11 -15.18
CA LYS A 208 -11.37 1.69 -15.29
C LYS A 208 -12.30 1.17 -14.18
N GLY A 209 -12.77 2.04 -13.28
CA GLY A 209 -13.59 1.65 -12.12
C GLY A 209 -12.81 0.94 -11.02
N ILE A 210 -11.48 1.04 -11.02
CA ILE A 210 -10.57 0.38 -10.08
C ILE A 210 -10.22 1.34 -8.94
N LEU A 211 -10.36 0.87 -7.68
CA LEU A 211 -9.99 1.63 -6.49
C LEU A 211 -8.47 1.63 -6.28
N THR A 212 -7.95 2.72 -5.71
CA THR A 212 -6.51 2.93 -5.57
C THR A 212 -6.08 2.87 -4.11
N PHE A 213 -5.05 2.10 -3.84
CA PHE A 213 -4.44 1.90 -2.53
C PHE A 213 -2.96 2.27 -2.60
N LEU A 214 -2.48 3.00 -1.59
CA LEU A 214 -1.07 3.32 -1.43
C LEU A 214 -0.62 2.93 -0.03
N HIS A 215 0.47 2.18 0.06
CA HIS A 215 1.25 2.05 1.30
C HIS A 215 2.25 3.18 1.39
N SER A 216 2.33 3.82 2.56
CA SER A 216 3.41 4.74 2.87
C SER A 216 3.73 4.72 4.37
N CYS A 217 4.99 4.46 4.69
CA CYS A 217 5.51 4.57 6.05
C CYS A 217 5.80 6.01 6.47
N GLY A 218 5.86 6.22 7.79
CA GLY A 218 6.29 7.46 8.41
C GLY A 218 5.25 8.57 8.41
N TYR A 219 5.73 9.80 8.65
CA TYR A 219 4.91 11.00 8.71
C TYR A 219 4.65 11.54 7.30
N ILE A 220 3.39 11.53 6.86
CA ILE A 220 2.98 11.90 5.50
C ILE A 220 1.84 12.95 5.44
N VAL A 221 1.55 13.60 6.57
CA VAL A 221 0.44 14.57 6.66
C VAL A 221 0.48 15.62 5.55
N ASP A 222 1.67 16.15 5.26
CA ASP A 222 1.83 17.28 4.34
C ASP A 222 1.51 16.93 2.87
N ILE A 223 1.40 15.65 2.53
CA ILE A 223 1.10 15.19 1.16
C ILE A 223 -0.25 14.48 1.03
N LEU A 224 -0.96 14.22 2.13
CA LEU A 224 -2.24 13.51 2.08
C LEU A 224 -3.29 14.25 1.23
N ASP A 225 -3.38 15.57 1.32
CA ASP A 225 -4.28 16.35 0.47
C ASP A 225 -3.95 16.17 -1.02
N GLY A 226 -2.66 16.22 -1.38
CA GLY A 226 -2.22 16.02 -2.76
C GLY A 226 -2.52 14.61 -3.29
N LEU A 227 -2.41 13.59 -2.46
CA LEU A 227 -2.75 12.21 -2.80
C LEU A 227 -4.27 12.04 -2.99
N ILE A 228 -5.09 12.63 -2.09
CA ILE A 228 -6.57 12.62 -2.19
C ILE A 228 -7.02 13.32 -3.48
N GLU A 229 -6.50 14.51 -3.76
CA GLU A 229 -6.75 15.24 -5.01
C GLU A 229 -6.29 14.45 -6.25
N GLY A 230 -5.27 13.62 -6.09
CA GLY A 230 -4.76 12.69 -7.09
C GLY A 230 -5.62 11.43 -7.29
N ASN A 231 -6.80 11.33 -6.64
CA ASN A 231 -7.71 10.17 -6.67
C ASN A 231 -7.22 8.94 -5.90
N LEU A 232 -6.42 9.10 -4.85
CA LEU A 232 -6.15 8.02 -3.91
C LEU A 232 -7.40 7.74 -3.06
N ASN A 233 -7.82 6.47 -3.00
CA ASN A 233 -8.98 6.05 -2.21
C ASN A 233 -8.61 5.53 -0.82
N VAL A 234 -7.50 4.80 -0.70
CA VAL A 234 -7.06 4.17 0.54
C VAL A 234 -5.60 4.46 0.80
N ILE A 235 -5.31 4.96 1.99
CA ILE A 235 -3.94 5.05 2.51
C ILE A 235 -3.70 3.94 3.53
N GLN A 236 -2.72 3.10 3.26
CA GLN A 236 -2.25 2.08 4.20
C GLN A 236 -1.03 2.63 4.93
N MET A 237 -1.10 2.66 6.25
CA MET A 237 -0.06 3.17 7.14
C MET A 237 0.13 2.23 8.30
N ASP A 238 1.37 2.04 8.74
CA ASP A 238 1.71 1.26 9.91
C ASP A 238 2.14 2.14 11.10
N GLN A 239 2.31 3.45 10.87
CA GLN A 239 2.81 4.43 11.85
C GLN A 239 1.87 5.64 12.02
N GLN A 240 0.55 5.41 11.91
CA GLN A 240 -0.48 6.45 12.04
C GLN A 240 -0.43 7.21 13.38
N GLU A 241 0.12 6.58 14.44
CA GLU A 241 0.26 7.22 15.74
C GLU A 241 1.19 8.44 15.71
N ASN A 242 2.21 8.42 14.83
CA ASN A 242 3.15 9.53 14.66
C ASN A 242 2.46 10.83 14.19
N MET A 243 1.31 10.69 13.52
CA MET A 243 0.52 11.79 12.98
C MET A 243 -0.69 12.15 13.86
N GLY A 244 -1.01 11.29 14.84
CA GLY A 244 -2.13 11.45 15.76
C GLY A 244 -3.49 11.06 15.14
N LEU A 245 -4.15 10.06 15.75
CA LEU A 245 -5.41 9.53 15.25
C LEU A 245 -6.52 10.58 15.17
N GLU A 246 -6.61 11.45 16.18
CA GLU A 246 -7.60 12.54 16.21
C GLU A 246 -7.37 13.55 15.10
N TYR A 247 -6.10 13.94 14.88
CA TYR A 247 -5.73 14.85 13.82
C TYR A 247 -6.08 14.29 12.43
N LEU A 248 -5.69 13.04 12.15
CA LEU A 248 -6.00 12.35 10.90
C LEU A 248 -7.50 12.24 10.68
N SER A 249 -8.25 11.83 11.72
CA SER A 249 -9.69 11.70 11.65
C SER A 249 -10.39 13.03 11.36
N ARG A 250 -9.96 14.12 12.02
CA ARG A 250 -10.58 15.44 11.87
C ARG A 250 -10.31 16.07 10.50
N ASN A 251 -9.10 15.90 9.97
CA ASN A 251 -8.68 16.60 8.74
C ASN A 251 -8.91 15.77 7.48
N PHE A 252 -8.85 14.45 7.56
CA PHE A 252 -8.92 13.55 6.39
C PHE A 252 -10.04 12.50 6.47
N GLY A 253 -10.68 12.31 7.63
CA GLY A 253 -11.81 11.42 7.80
C GLY A 253 -12.97 11.78 6.86
N GLY A 254 -13.60 10.76 6.25
CA GLY A 254 -14.62 10.94 5.23
C GLY A 254 -14.10 11.34 3.83
N ARG A 255 -12.80 11.55 3.69
CA ARG A 255 -12.15 11.94 2.44
C ARG A 255 -11.23 10.84 1.88
N ILE A 256 -10.65 10.04 2.76
CA ILE A 256 -9.80 8.89 2.44
C ILE A 256 -10.08 7.75 3.41
N CYS A 257 -9.99 6.51 2.95
CA CYS A 257 -10.09 5.35 3.80
C CYS A 257 -8.72 5.00 4.39
N PHE A 258 -8.66 4.75 5.69
CA PHE A 258 -7.45 4.36 6.41
C PHE A 258 -7.38 2.84 6.56
N TRP A 259 -6.26 2.25 6.18
CA TRP A 259 -5.98 0.83 6.33
C TRP A 259 -4.77 0.66 7.28
N CYS A 260 -5.05 0.45 8.57
CA CYS A 260 -4.04 0.54 9.61
C CYS A 260 -4.11 -0.64 10.59
N PRO A 261 -2.96 -1.10 11.12
CA PRO A 261 -2.87 -2.01 12.26
C PRO A 261 -2.97 -1.23 13.59
N VAL A 262 -3.04 -1.96 14.70
CA VAL A 262 -2.69 -1.38 16.01
C VAL A 262 -1.24 -0.91 15.98
N ASP A 263 -0.94 0.24 16.64
CA ASP A 263 0.40 0.83 16.67
C ASP A 263 1.50 -0.21 16.86
N ILE A 264 2.32 -0.36 15.81
CA ILE A 264 3.33 -1.42 15.70
C ILE A 264 4.59 -1.17 16.53
N GLN A 265 4.85 0.08 16.93
CA GLN A 265 6.10 0.49 17.58
C GLN A 265 6.02 0.50 19.11
N ASN A 266 4.89 0.90 19.66
CA ASN A 266 4.70 1.03 21.11
C ASN A 266 3.63 0.06 21.65
N THR A 267 2.39 0.18 21.21
CA THR A 267 1.27 -0.60 21.76
C THR A 267 1.47 -2.10 21.57
N MET A 268 1.78 -2.55 20.36
CA MET A 268 2.02 -3.97 20.08
C MET A 268 3.32 -4.51 20.70
N VAL A 269 4.31 -3.66 21.00
CA VAL A 269 5.59 -4.07 21.59
C VAL A 269 5.55 -3.98 23.11
N LYS A 270 5.21 -2.82 23.64
CA LYS A 270 5.35 -2.48 25.07
C LYS A 270 4.02 -2.43 25.83
N GLY A 271 2.89 -2.22 25.15
CA GLY A 271 1.57 -2.10 25.75
C GLY A 271 1.07 -3.40 26.38
N THR A 272 0.10 -3.28 27.27
CA THR A 272 -0.63 -4.41 27.85
C THR A 272 -1.67 -4.96 26.85
N ILE A 273 -2.25 -6.10 27.15
CA ILE A 273 -3.38 -6.67 26.36
C ILE A 273 -4.56 -5.68 26.30
N GLU A 274 -4.83 -4.98 27.39
CA GLU A 274 -5.91 -3.99 27.43
C GLU A 274 -5.57 -2.75 26.56
N ASP A 275 -4.32 -2.34 26.51
CA ASP A 275 -3.89 -1.25 25.61
C ASP A 275 -4.11 -1.62 24.14
N VAL A 276 -3.82 -2.88 23.75
CA VAL A 276 -4.07 -3.39 22.39
C VAL A 276 -5.56 -3.35 22.06
N LYS A 277 -6.44 -3.82 22.97
CA LYS A 277 -7.90 -3.76 22.79
C LYS A 277 -8.39 -2.31 22.63
N ASN A 278 -7.93 -1.44 23.52
CA ASN A 278 -8.36 -0.04 23.52
C ASN A 278 -7.90 0.70 22.27
N TYR A 279 -6.69 0.40 21.79
CA TYR A 279 -6.18 1.00 20.55
C TYR A 279 -6.94 0.51 19.32
N ALA A 280 -7.24 -0.80 19.21
CA ALA A 280 -8.05 -1.34 18.13
C ALA A 280 -9.45 -0.67 18.06
N LYS A 281 -10.11 -0.48 19.23
CA LYS A 281 -11.39 0.25 19.32
C LYS A 281 -11.24 1.72 18.93
N LYS A 282 -10.13 2.39 19.34
CA LYS A 282 -9.85 3.78 18.94
C LYS A 282 -9.77 3.93 17.44
N LEU A 283 -9.04 3.06 16.73
CA LEU A 283 -8.95 3.10 15.27
C LEU A 283 -10.34 3.04 14.62
N ILE A 284 -11.18 2.09 15.03
CA ILE A 284 -12.54 1.96 14.52
C ILE A 284 -13.35 3.23 14.81
N ASN A 285 -13.29 3.77 16.04
CA ASN A 285 -14.06 4.95 16.44
C ASN A 285 -13.61 6.23 15.73
N TYR A 286 -12.31 6.40 15.48
CA TYR A 286 -11.80 7.58 14.78
C TYR A 286 -12.03 7.53 13.29
N PHE A 287 -11.76 6.40 12.65
CA PHE A 287 -11.73 6.31 11.19
C PHE A 287 -13.02 5.71 10.60
N GLY A 288 -13.69 4.80 11.31
CA GLY A 288 -14.90 4.13 10.84
C GLY A 288 -16.19 4.97 10.91
N LYS A 289 -16.20 6.08 11.66
CA LYS A 289 -17.43 6.87 11.96
C LYS A 289 -18.05 7.63 10.78
N PHE A 290 -17.39 7.66 9.65
CA PHE A 290 -17.82 8.42 8.47
C PHE A 290 -18.66 7.59 7.48
N ASN A 291 -19.45 6.66 7.98
CA ASN A 291 -20.21 5.70 7.16
C ASN A 291 -19.31 4.80 6.30
N GLY A 292 -18.11 4.50 6.81
CA GLY A 292 -17.01 3.81 6.17
C GLY A 292 -15.69 4.41 6.61
N GLY A 293 -14.63 4.23 5.81
CA GLY A 293 -13.35 4.94 5.97
C GLY A 293 -12.29 4.21 6.80
N PHE A 294 -12.54 2.96 7.22
CA PHE A 294 -11.55 2.16 7.93
C PHE A 294 -11.51 0.71 7.46
N ILE A 295 -10.30 0.17 7.33
CA ILE A 295 -9.99 -1.23 7.12
C ILE A 295 -9.01 -1.65 8.20
N ALA A 296 -9.35 -2.67 8.98
CA ALA A 296 -8.48 -3.23 9.99
C ALA A 296 -7.41 -4.14 9.34
N LYS A 297 -6.19 -4.08 9.84
CA LYS A 297 -5.11 -4.99 9.37
C LYS A 297 -4.21 -5.43 10.50
N TRP A 298 -3.36 -6.39 10.21
CA TRP A 298 -2.21 -6.77 11.04
C TRP A 298 -0.90 -6.42 10.32
N TYR A 299 0.22 -6.47 11.06
CA TYR A 299 1.55 -6.29 10.48
C TYR A 299 2.10 -7.66 10.06
N PRO A 300 2.36 -7.90 8.75
CA PRO A 300 2.61 -9.26 8.23
C PRO A 300 4.02 -9.82 8.53
N ALA A 301 4.90 -9.01 9.15
CA ALA A 301 6.22 -9.46 9.60
C ALA A 301 6.38 -9.31 11.14
N PRO A 302 5.58 -10.01 11.96
CA PRO A 302 5.51 -9.80 13.40
C PRO A 302 6.84 -10.05 14.11
N LEU A 303 7.67 -10.97 13.63
CA LEU A 303 9.00 -11.25 14.21
C LEU A 303 9.96 -10.08 14.03
N ALA A 304 9.88 -9.35 12.91
CA ALA A 304 10.74 -8.20 12.65
C ALA A 304 10.47 -7.05 13.64
N VAL A 305 9.25 -6.96 14.16
CA VAL A 305 8.80 -5.90 15.08
C VAL A 305 8.51 -6.42 16.50
N LYS A 306 8.84 -7.68 16.80
CA LYS A 306 8.69 -8.33 18.11
C LYS A 306 7.24 -8.35 18.64
N HIS A 307 6.26 -8.53 17.77
CA HIS A 307 4.88 -8.72 18.20
C HIS A 307 4.65 -10.14 18.72
N SER A 308 4.01 -10.28 19.89
CA SER A 308 3.65 -11.59 20.42
C SER A 308 2.37 -12.13 19.77
N GLU A 309 2.27 -13.46 19.69
CA GLU A 309 1.07 -14.16 19.18
C GLU A 309 -0.18 -13.79 19.99
N GLU A 310 -0.06 -13.65 21.30
CA GLU A 310 -1.16 -13.27 22.20
C GLU A 310 -1.72 -11.88 21.82
N LYS A 311 -0.85 -10.89 21.56
CA LYS A 311 -1.29 -9.55 21.16
C LYS A 311 -1.90 -9.55 19.76
N ILE A 312 -1.37 -10.32 18.80
CA ILE A 312 -1.95 -10.50 17.48
C ILE A 312 -3.35 -11.10 17.58
N LYS A 313 -3.53 -12.14 18.40
CA LYS A 313 -4.82 -12.74 18.69
C LYS A 313 -5.81 -11.72 19.23
N VAL A 314 -5.46 -11.01 20.31
CA VAL A 314 -6.34 -10.05 20.97
C VAL A 314 -6.72 -8.89 20.04
N MET A 315 -5.76 -8.38 19.27
CA MET A 315 -5.99 -7.37 18.24
C MET A 315 -7.03 -7.85 17.22
N SER A 316 -6.82 -9.05 16.66
CA SER A 316 -7.69 -9.62 15.62
C SER A 316 -9.10 -9.86 16.13
N GLU A 317 -9.23 -10.50 17.30
CA GLU A 317 -10.54 -10.72 17.95
C GLU A 317 -11.26 -9.40 18.23
N THR A 318 -10.54 -8.38 18.72
CA THR A 318 -11.12 -7.06 19.00
C THR A 318 -11.62 -6.37 17.73
N PHE A 319 -10.84 -6.41 16.65
CA PHE A 319 -11.28 -5.85 15.36
C PHE A 319 -12.54 -6.54 14.85
N ILE A 320 -12.61 -7.87 14.92
CA ILE A 320 -13.77 -8.63 14.46
C ILE A 320 -15.00 -8.35 15.34
N GLU A 321 -14.89 -8.54 16.66
CA GLU A 321 -16.02 -8.43 17.57
C GLU A 321 -16.57 -7.00 17.65
N TYR A 322 -15.69 -6.03 17.85
CA TYR A 322 -16.09 -4.63 17.95
C TYR A 322 -16.56 -4.07 16.60
N GLY A 323 -15.86 -4.44 15.51
CA GLY A 323 -16.18 -4.02 14.15
C GLY A 323 -17.47 -4.60 13.60
N LYS A 324 -17.87 -5.83 14.03
CA LYS A 324 -19.08 -6.52 13.59
C LYS A 324 -20.37 -5.72 13.89
N THR A 325 -20.43 -5.06 15.03
CA THR A 325 -21.63 -4.35 15.49
C THR A 325 -21.48 -2.82 15.46
N PHE A 326 -20.37 -2.31 14.92
CA PHE A 326 -20.06 -0.88 14.99
C PHE A 326 -21.13 -0.01 14.33
N TYR A 327 -21.50 -0.31 13.09
CA TYR A 327 -22.48 0.48 12.34
C TYR A 327 -23.91 0.28 12.82
N SER A 328 -24.30 -0.91 13.28
CA SER A 328 -25.63 -1.15 13.85
C SER A 328 -25.84 -0.38 15.17
N ARG A 329 -24.80 -0.22 15.98
CA ARG A 329 -24.86 0.60 17.21
C ARG A 329 -25.00 2.09 16.90
N GLN A 330 -24.36 2.60 15.85
CA GLN A 330 -24.53 3.99 15.44
C GLN A 330 -25.96 4.31 14.98
N SER A 331 -26.60 3.40 14.25
CA SER A 331 -27.98 3.58 13.79
C SER A 331 -29.01 3.66 14.94
N SER A 332 -28.75 2.94 16.04
CA SER A 332 -29.64 2.96 17.22
C SER A 332 -29.53 4.23 18.06
N THR A 333 -28.43 4.97 17.98
CA THR A 333 -28.23 6.22 18.73
C THR A 333 -28.89 7.44 18.06
N PHE A 334 -29.26 7.35 16.79
CA PHE A 334 -29.95 8.41 16.05
C PHE A 334 -31.51 8.27 16.08
N THR A 335 -32.02 7.17 16.65
CA THR A 335 -33.49 6.89 16.76
C THR A 335 -34.03 7.05 18.16
N SER A 336 -33.21 7.46 19.11
CA SER A 336 -33.58 7.80 20.50
C SER A 336 -33.38 9.31 20.75
#